data_eb6df8da421e3cf5a023ca4950899c43
#
_entry.id   eb6df8da421e3cf5a023ca4950899c43
#
_cell.length_a   1.000
_cell.length_b   1.000
_cell.length_c   1.000
_cell.angle_alpha   90.00
_cell.angle_beta   90.00
_cell.angle_gamma   90.00
#
_symmetry.space_group_name_H-M   'P 1'
#
loop_
_entity.id
_entity.type
_entity.pdbx_description
1 polymer ?
#
loop_
_entity_poly.entity_id
_entity_poly.type
_entity_poly.pdbx_seq_one_letter_code
_entity_poly.pdbx_strand_id
1 'polypeptide(L)'
;MANLQNMPPLTIDSTVLADWGQKWFSNTNPDNGNTKKTNAFDRHQSVNFGYLFDQAVGEALAEMLGNIPIRTPSSSSLLPPEEDCVEVGTSRVVGGIRPQNYDAVYRPDGIRVAFDSKSLNDQKSIGKNWQNMVNDLATEASTVHIRFPQCVVAFIVILPAPALTASQGTAIIRTLERMSGRRNPL
;
A
#
# COMPACT_ATOMS: atom_id res chain seq x y z
N MET A 1 18.51 -14.86 14.43
CA MET A 1 17.55 -15.07 13.33
C MET A 1 16.16 -15.05 13.94
N ALA A 2 15.34 -14.06 13.60
CA ALA A 2 13.95 -14.04 14.04
C ALA A 2 13.24 -15.28 13.48
N ASN A 3 12.52 -15.97 14.33
CA ASN A 3 11.81 -17.19 13.94
C ASN A 3 10.60 -16.77 13.12
N LEU A 4 10.67 -16.92 11.79
CA LEU A 4 9.61 -16.57 10.85
C LEU A 4 8.23 -17.21 11.15
N GLN A 5 8.20 -18.18 12.03
CA GLN A 5 6.96 -18.83 12.49
C GLN A 5 6.14 -17.99 13.47
N ASN A 6 6.67 -16.89 14.00
CA ASN A 6 6.02 -16.03 15.00
C ASN A 6 5.78 -14.60 14.47
N MET A 7 5.71 -14.40 13.17
CA MET A 7 5.34 -13.08 12.63
C MET A 7 3.83 -12.85 12.89
N PRO A 8 3.45 -11.70 13.47
CA PRO A 8 2.05 -11.37 13.66
C PRO A 8 1.34 -11.34 12.29
N PRO A 9 0.18 -11.99 12.16
CA PRO A 9 -0.56 -11.95 10.91
C PRO A 9 -1.10 -10.54 10.68
N LEU A 10 -1.06 -10.10 9.43
CA LEU A 10 -1.82 -8.92 9.03
C LEU A 10 -3.32 -9.25 9.17
N THR A 11 -3.99 -8.61 10.11
CA THR A 11 -5.39 -8.87 10.39
C THR A 11 -6.24 -7.65 10.11
N ILE A 12 -7.24 -7.80 9.24
CA ILE A 12 -8.28 -6.81 9.00
C ILE A 12 -9.62 -7.49 9.23
N ASP A 13 -10.48 -6.85 10.01
CA ASP A 13 -11.80 -7.40 10.33
C ASP A 13 -12.62 -7.60 9.05
N SER A 14 -13.12 -8.81 8.86
CA SER A 14 -13.93 -9.19 7.70
C SER A 14 -15.24 -8.41 7.62
N THR A 15 -15.81 -7.96 8.74
CA THR A 15 -17.02 -7.12 8.78
C THR A 15 -16.72 -5.73 8.22
N VAL A 16 -15.56 -5.16 8.56
CA VAL A 16 -15.10 -3.88 8.02
C VAL A 16 -14.87 -3.98 6.50
N LEU A 17 -14.26 -5.07 6.03
CA LEU A 17 -14.09 -5.30 4.60
C LEU A 17 -15.44 -5.46 3.87
N ALA A 18 -16.40 -6.14 4.49
CA ALA A 18 -17.75 -6.29 3.94
C ALA A 18 -18.47 -4.94 3.82
N ASP A 19 -18.37 -4.07 4.82
CA ASP A 19 -18.91 -2.71 4.80
C ASP A 19 -18.31 -1.86 3.68
N TRP A 20 -16.99 -1.96 3.48
CA TRP A 20 -16.33 -1.29 2.35
C TRP A 20 -16.78 -1.86 1.02
N GLY A 21 -17.00 -3.17 0.91
CA GLY A 21 -17.60 -3.81 -0.26
C GLY A 21 -18.99 -3.24 -0.58
N GLN A 22 -19.85 -3.09 0.43
CA GLN A 22 -21.18 -2.48 0.26
C GLN A 22 -21.09 -1.02 -0.19
N LYS A 23 -20.19 -0.23 0.39
CA LYS A 23 -19.94 1.16 -0.04
C LYS A 23 -19.51 1.22 -1.50
N TRP A 24 -18.64 0.31 -1.93
CA TRP A 24 -18.17 0.24 -3.31
C TRP A 24 -19.33 -0.04 -4.30
N PHE A 25 -20.22 -0.98 -3.98
CA PHE A 25 -21.39 -1.30 -4.81
C PHE A 25 -22.44 -0.18 -4.82
N SER A 26 -22.66 0.46 -3.67
CA SER A 26 -23.75 1.39 -3.44
C SER A 26 -23.33 2.84 -3.34
N ASN A 27 -22.15 3.20 -3.86
CA ASN A 27 -21.67 4.57 -3.76
C ASN A 27 -22.73 5.56 -4.26
N THR A 28 -23.27 6.36 -3.31
CA THR A 28 -24.33 7.31 -3.57
C THR A 28 -23.85 8.76 -3.62
N ASN A 29 -22.56 8.99 -3.36
CA ASN A 29 -22.03 10.36 -3.36
C ASN A 29 -21.82 10.85 -4.77
N PRO A 30 -22.53 11.91 -5.21
CA PRO A 30 -22.18 12.59 -6.43
C PRO A 30 -20.85 13.35 -6.20
N ASP A 31 -19.82 13.00 -6.94
CA ASP A 31 -18.68 13.89 -7.11
C ASP A 31 -19.19 15.20 -7.72
N ASN A 32 -19.32 16.23 -6.88
CA ASN A 32 -19.61 17.62 -7.29
C ASN A 32 -20.78 17.79 -8.28
N GLY A 33 -21.90 17.10 -8.06
CA GLY A 33 -23.09 17.24 -8.89
C GLY A 33 -23.10 16.42 -10.18
N ASN A 34 -22.10 15.60 -10.42
CA ASN A 34 -22.05 14.67 -11.54
C ASN A 34 -22.63 13.30 -11.17
N THR A 35 -23.01 12.56 -12.22
CA THR A 35 -23.66 11.24 -12.16
C THR A 35 -22.97 10.31 -11.15
N LYS A 36 -23.78 9.75 -10.26
CA LYS A 36 -23.45 8.68 -9.32
C LYS A 36 -22.49 7.66 -9.91
N LYS A 37 -21.27 7.58 -9.40
CA LYS A 37 -20.36 6.49 -9.75
C LYS A 37 -20.78 5.26 -8.96
N THR A 38 -21.26 4.24 -9.64
CA THR A 38 -21.48 2.92 -9.06
C THR A 38 -20.24 2.07 -9.30
N ASN A 39 -19.94 1.16 -8.38
CA ASN A 39 -18.78 0.28 -8.45
C ASN A 39 -17.44 1.05 -8.48
N ALA A 40 -17.35 2.07 -7.64
CA ALA A 40 -16.16 2.87 -7.41
C ALA A 40 -16.21 3.52 -6.03
N PHE A 41 -15.06 3.82 -5.46
CA PHE A 41 -14.96 4.74 -4.33
C PHE A 41 -14.83 6.18 -4.82
N ASP A 42 -15.35 7.12 -4.04
CA ASP A 42 -14.95 8.51 -4.17
C ASP A 42 -13.52 8.71 -3.61
N ARG A 43 -12.99 9.93 -3.72
CA ARG A 43 -11.63 10.23 -3.27
C ARG A 43 -11.44 10.00 -1.77
N HIS A 44 -12.40 10.41 -0.94
CA HIS A 44 -12.30 10.25 0.52
C HIS A 44 -12.41 8.77 0.91
N GLN A 45 -13.32 8.05 0.28
CA GLN A 45 -13.46 6.62 0.49
C GLN A 45 -12.18 5.86 0.09
N SER A 46 -11.55 6.22 -1.04
CA SER A 46 -10.29 5.61 -1.48
C SER A 46 -9.17 5.81 -0.46
N VAL A 47 -9.02 7.03 0.05
CA VAL A 47 -8.00 7.36 1.06
C VAL A 47 -8.27 6.61 2.36
N ASN A 48 -9.49 6.64 2.87
CA ASN A 48 -9.83 5.96 4.13
C ASN A 48 -9.72 4.43 4.02
N PHE A 49 -10.03 3.88 2.84
CA PHE A 49 -9.87 2.45 2.60
C PHE A 49 -8.40 2.04 2.55
N GLY A 50 -7.54 2.83 1.90
CA GLY A 50 -6.09 2.62 1.92
C GLY A 50 -5.53 2.65 3.34
N TYR A 51 -5.90 3.67 4.10
CA TYR A 51 -5.46 3.86 5.49
C TYR A 51 -5.75 2.66 6.41
N LEU A 52 -6.81 1.89 6.14
CA LEU A 52 -7.09 0.65 6.86
C LEU A 52 -5.94 -0.37 6.74
N PHE A 53 -5.37 -0.50 5.54
CA PHE A 53 -4.24 -1.40 5.28
C PHE A 53 -2.94 -0.84 5.85
N ASP A 54 -2.75 0.47 5.76
CA ASP A 54 -1.57 1.16 6.26
C ASP A 54 -1.45 0.99 7.79
N GLN A 55 -2.56 1.14 8.51
CA GLN A 55 -2.63 0.90 9.95
C GLN A 55 -2.33 -0.56 10.30
N ALA A 56 -3.01 -1.51 9.64
CA ALA A 56 -2.81 -2.93 9.91
C ALA A 56 -1.36 -3.38 9.66
N VAL A 57 -0.72 -2.86 8.60
CA VAL A 57 0.71 -3.13 8.33
C VAL A 57 1.60 -2.47 9.38
N GLY A 58 1.31 -1.22 9.75
CA GLY A 58 2.05 -0.50 10.77
C GLY A 58 2.01 -1.19 12.12
N GLU A 59 0.85 -1.68 12.55
CA GLU A 59 0.66 -2.43 13.80
C GLU A 59 1.43 -3.75 13.77
N ALA A 60 1.28 -4.54 12.71
CA ALA A 60 2.01 -5.81 12.57
C ALA A 60 3.54 -5.59 12.53
N LEU A 61 4.00 -4.53 11.86
CA LEU A 61 5.42 -4.18 11.80
C LEU A 61 5.94 -3.74 13.18
N ALA A 62 5.20 -2.91 13.90
CA ALA A 62 5.57 -2.46 15.24
C ALA A 62 5.66 -3.63 16.22
N GLU A 63 4.71 -4.56 16.18
CA GLU A 63 4.73 -5.78 16.99
C GLU A 63 5.94 -6.67 16.64
N MET A 64 6.21 -6.88 15.35
CA MET A 64 7.36 -7.66 14.88
C MET A 64 8.71 -7.08 15.35
N LEU A 65 8.78 -5.76 15.46
CA LEU A 65 9.98 -5.03 15.92
C LEU A 65 10.10 -4.93 17.44
N GLY A 66 9.25 -5.61 18.20
CA GLY A 66 9.32 -5.63 19.67
C GLY A 66 8.36 -4.66 20.35
N ASN A 67 7.22 -4.39 19.74
CA ASN A 67 6.20 -3.44 20.21
C ASN A 67 6.70 -2.00 20.30
N ILE A 68 7.48 -1.57 19.32
CA ILE A 68 7.93 -0.18 19.25
C ILE A 68 6.74 0.76 18.96
N PRO A 69 6.82 2.06 19.31
CA PRO A 69 5.70 2.97 19.12
C PRO A 69 5.36 3.21 17.65
N ILE A 70 4.07 3.40 17.38
CA ILE A 70 3.59 3.91 16.09
C ILE A 70 3.44 5.42 16.20
N ARG A 71 3.90 6.15 15.18
CA ARG A 71 3.85 7.62 15.11
C ARG A 71 3.32 8.09 13.76
N THR A 72 2.64 9.23 13.79
CA THR A 72 2.29 9.92 12.55
C THR A 72 3.50 10.72 12.06
N PRO A 73 3.91 10.54 10.80
CA PRO A 73 5.05 11.27 10.25
C PRO A 73 4.79 12.77 10.19
N SER A 74 5.86 13.57 10.34
CA SER A 74 5.78 15.00 10.11
C SER A 74 5.85 15.28 8.60
N SER A 75 4.88 16.03 8.07
CA SER A 75 4.85 16.43 6.66
C SER A 75 6.01 17.34 6.25
N SER A 76 6.65 18.00 7.21
CA SER A 76 7.75 18.94 7.00
C SER A 76 9.13 18.35 7.30
N SER A 77 9.21 17.16 7.89
CA SER A 77 10.47 16.54 8.29
C SER A 77 10.84 15.36 7.41
N LEU A 78 12.12 15.25 7.11
CA LEU A 78 12.72 14.06 6.49
C LEU A 78 13.22 13.05 7.52
N LEU A 79 13.13 13.38 8.80
CA LEU A 79 13.51 12.52 9.92
C LEU A 79 12.26 11.92 10.56
N PRO A 80 12.37 10.72 11.16
CA PRO A 80 11.27 10.15 11.92
C PRO A 80 10.95 11.02 13.14
N PRO A 81 9.72 10.96 13.67
CA PRO A 81 9.36 11.68 14.90
C PRO A 81 10.14 11.22 16.15
N GLU A 82 10.54 9.97 16.16
CA GLU A 82 11.35 9.33 17.21
C GLU A 82 12.38 8.39 16.56
N GLU A 83 13.48 8.09 17.27
CA GLU A 83 14.57 7.25 16.75
C GLU A 83 14.10 5.82 16.42
N ASP A 84 13.22 5.24 17.22
CA ASP A 84 12.77 3.87 17.07
C ASP A 84 11.23 3.81 17.09
N CYS A 85 10.63 4.13 15.96
CA CYS A 85 9.19 4.08 15.76
C CYS A 85 8.84 3.61 14.35
N VAL A 86 7.64 3.03 14.19
CA VAL A 86 7.00 2.84 12.90
C VAL A 86 6.19 4.10 12.57
N GLU A 87 6.50 4.73 11.46
CA GLU A 87 5.69 5.84 10.96
C GLU A 87 4.53 5.28 10.13
N VAL A 88 3.29 5.69 10.43
CA VAL A 88 2.10 5.35 9.65
C VAL A 88 1.41 6.62 9.19
N GLY A 89 1.22 6.73 7.87
CA GLY A 89 0.76 7.92 7.17
C GLY A 89 1.77 8.35 6.13
N THR A 90 1.57 9.50 5.50
CA THR A 90 2.43 9.98 4.40
C THR A 90 3.83 10.33 4.88
N SER A 91 4.74 9.36 4.82
CA SER A 91 6.15 9.49 5.19
C SER A 91 6.99 9.82 3.97
N ARG A 92 7.66 10.99 4.00
CA ARG A 92 8.53 11.41 2.91
C ARG A 92 9.92 10.80 3.03
N VAL A 93 10.33 10.06 2.02
CA VAL A 93 11.62 9.37 1.92
C VAL A 93 12.44 9.94 0.79
N VAL A 94 13.70 10.30 1.05
CA VAL A 94 14.63 10.75 0.01
C VAL A 94 15.36 9.55 -0.58
N GLY A 95 14.87 9.06 -1.70
CA GLY A 95 15.49 7.98 -2.47
C GLY A 95 16.70 8.44 -3.30
N GLY A 96 17.18 7.56 -4.17
CA GLY A 96 18.34 7.83 -5.05
C GLY A 96 18.02 8.71 -6.26
N ILE A 97 16.76 8.72 -6.74
CA ILE A 97 16.34 9.48 -7.92
C ILE A 97 15.58 10.74 -7.49
N ARG A 98 14.57 10.56 -6.67
CA ARG A 98 13.67 11.62 -6.20
C ARG A 98 13.09 11.28 -4.83
N PRO A 99 12.56 12.25 -4.08
CA PRO A 99 11.76 11.94 -2.90
C PRO A 99 10.50 11.18 -3.30
N GLN A 100 10.13 10.20 -2.46
CA GLN A 100 8.92 9.40 -2.56
C GLN A 100 8.15 9.48 -1.25
N ASN A 101 6.84 9.28 -1.31
CA ASN A 101 6.01 9.14 -0.13
C ASN A 101 5.62 7.67 0.01
N TYR A 102 5.63 7.18 1.25
CA TYR A 102 5.21 5.84 1.63
C TYR A 102 4.17 5.92 2.73
N ASP A 103 3.31 4.92 2.82
CA ASP A 103 2.20 4.89 3.78
C ASP A 103 2.63 4.36 5.15
N ALA A 104 3.67 3.50 5.20
CA ALA A 104 4.34 3.15 6.43
C ALA A 104 5.85 3.01 6.23
N VAL A 105 6.63 3.48 7.22
CA VAL A 105 8.10 3.47 7.14
C VAL A 105 8.69 3.12 8.50
N TYR A 106 9.76 2.31 8.47
CA TYR A 106 10.66 2.11 9.59
C TYR A 106 12.07 2.54 9.19
N ARG A 107 12.63 3.54 9.88
CA ARG A 107 13.92 4.17 9.51
C ARG A 107 14.76 4.65 10.71
N PRO A 108 15.17 3.75 11.61
CA PRO A 108 15.94 4.15 12.81
C PRO A 108 17.29 4.77 12.46
N ASP A 109 17.97 4.27 11.45
CA ASP A 109 19.32 4.68 11.00
C ASP A 109 19.43 4.79 9.47
N GLY A 110 18.33 5.02 8.81
CA GLY A 110 18.09 4.94 7.38
C GLY A 110 16.92 4.03 7.10
N ILE A 111 16.43 3.99 5.86
CA ILE A 111 15.25 3.23 5.50
C ILE A 111 15.53 1.73 5.60
N ARG A 112 14.83 1.05 6.50
CA ARG A 112 14.86 -0.41 6.68
C ARG A 112 13.65 -1.08 6.06
N VAL A 113 12.46 -0.47 6.24
CA VAL A 113 11.21 -0.92 5.63
C VAL A 113 10.49 0.30 5.06
N ALA A 114 10.01 0.20 3.85
CA ALA A 114 9.08 1.14 3.21
C ALA A 114 7.89 0.37 2.65
N PHE A 115 6.69 0.78 3.02
CA PHE A 115 5.44 0.15 2.61
C PHE A 115 4.52 1.16 1.97
N ASP A 116 3.82 0.74 0.92
CA ASP A 116 2.80 1.55 0.28
C ASP A 116 1.62 0.68 -0.16
N SER A 117 0.40 1.19 0.02
CA SER A 117 -0.83 0.56 -0.41
C SER A 117 -1.32 1.16 -1.73
N LYS A 118 -1.66 0.31 -2.69
CA LYS A 118 -2.19 0.75 -3.99
C LYS A 118 -3.56 0.16 -4.21
N SER A 119 -4.56 1.00 -4.43
CA SER A 119 -5.89 0.53 -4.78
C SER A 119 -6.33 1.02 -6.16
N LEU A 120 -6.87 0.11 -6.96
CA LEU A 120 -7.60 0.45 -8.19
C LEU A 120 -9.05 0.05 -7.97
N ASN A 121 -9.88 1.01 -7.62
CA ASN A 121 -11.24 0.77 -7.15
C ASN A 121 -12.34 1.26 -8.09
N ASP A 122 -12.03 1.89 -9.20
CA ASP A 122 -13.03 2.26 -10.22
C ASP A 122 -13.08 1.20 -11.32
N GLN A 123 -14.18 0.46 -11.35
CA GLN A 123 -14.41 -0.63 -12.32
C GLN A 123 -14.10 -0.25 -13.76
N LYS A 124 -14.41 0.98 -14.18
CA LYS A 124 -14.22 1.45 -15.56
C LYS A 124 -12.76 1.75 -15.90
N SER A 125 -11.93 1.95 -14.88
CA SER A 125 -10.55 2.41 -15.06
C SER A 125 -9.49 1.34 -14.78
N ILE A 126 -9.82 0.24 -14.10
CA ILE A 126 -8.85 -0.82 -13.75
C ILE A 126 -8.08 -1.31 -14.96
N GLY A 127 -8.78 -1.63 -16.05
CA GLY A 127 -8.17 -2.17 -17.28
C GLY A 127 -7.15 -1.24 -17.93
N LYS A 128 -7.25 0.07 -17.69
CA LYS A 128 -6.34 1.08 -18.24
C LYS A 128 -5.21 1.42 -17.26
N ASN A 129 -5.47 1.33 -15.96
CA ASN A 129 -4.59 1.89 -14.93
C ASN A 129 -3.70 0.86 -14.24
N TRP A 130 -4.01 -0.44 -14.32
CA TRP A 130 -3.19 -1.43 -13.62
C TRP A 130 -1.74 -1.49 -14.10
N GLN A 131 -1.49 -1.24 -15.39
CA GLN A 131 -0.12 -1.20 -15.94
C GLN A 131 0.66 0.01 -15.41
N ASN A 132 0.01 1.17 -15.30
CA ASN A 132 0.62 2.35 -14.71
C ASN A 132 0.96 2.10 -13.23
N MET A 133 0.05 1.48 -12.49
CA MET A 133 0.30 1.07 -11.11
C MET A 133 1.55 0.18 -11.00
N VAL A 134 1.69 -0.83 -11.87
CA VAL A 134 2.88 -1.70 -11.88
C VAL A 134 4.16 -0.89 -12.13
N ASN A 135 4.13 0.07 -13.06
CA ASN A 135 5.27 0.95 -13.32
C ASN A 135 5.59 1.83 -12.10
N ASP A 136 4.58 2.32 -11.40
CA ASP A 136 4.76 3.10 -10.18
C ASP A 136 5.42 2.25 -9.08
N LEU A 137 4.95 1.02 -8.84
CA LEU A 137 5.57 0.09 -7.89
C LEU A 137 7.05 -0.15 -8.19
N ALA A 138 7.38 -0.41 -9.47
CA ALA A 138 8.76 -0.64 -9.90
C ALA A 138 9.63 0.60 -9.69
N THR A 139 9.10 1.79 -10.02
CA THR A 139 9.81 3.07 -9.87
C THR A 139 10.05 3.40 -8.41
N GLU A 140 9.06 3.22 -7.55
CA GLU A 140 9.15 3.49 -6.11
C GLU A 140 10.20 2.58 -5.46
N ALA A 141 10.13 1.27 -5.71
CA ALA A 141 11.12 0.32 -5.19
C ALA A 141 12.55 0.65 -5.69
N SER A 142 12.72 0.90 -6.99
CA SER A 142 14.03 1.24 -7.56
C SER A 142 14.60 2.52 -6.97
N THR A 143 13.76 3.53 -6.77
CA THR A 143 14.17 4.83 -6.22
C THR A 143 14.72 4.68 -4.80
N VAL A 144 14.11 3.85 -3.97
CA VAL A 144 14.63 3.58 -2.61
C VAL A 144 15.88 2.72 -2.67
N HIS A 145 15.89 1.64 -3.45
CA HIS A 145 17.01 0.69 -3.49
C HIS A 145 18.30 1.30 -4.04
N ILE A 146 18.25 2.31 -4.90
CA ILE A 146 19.46 3.03 -5.36
C ILE A 146 20.21 3.65 -4.17
N ARG A 147 19.52 4.15 -3.17
CA ARG A 147 20.15 4.77 -1.99
C ARG A 147 20.25 3.81 -0.81
N PHE A 148 19.28 2.95 -0.62
CA PHE A 148 19.16 2.02 0.50
C PHE A 148 18.98 0.58 -0.02
N PRO A 149 20.03 -0.05 -0.55
CA PRO A 149 19.91 -1.36 -1.21
C PRO A 149 19.47 -2.49 -0.28
N GLN A 150 19.60 -2.31 1.05
CA GLN A 150 19.16 -3.28 2.05
C GLN A 150 17.73 -3.07 2.55
N CYS A 151 17.04 -2.04 2.03
CA CYS A 151 15.66 -1.75 2.40
C CYS A 151 14.72 -2.84 1.89
N VAL A 152 13.76 -3.22 2.73
CA VAL A 152 12.59 -4.00 2.28
C VAL A 152 11.55 -3.01 1.79
N VAL A 153 11.20 -3.08 0.50
CA VAL A 153 10.09 -2.33 -0.06
C VAL A 153 8.93 -3.29 -0.28
N ALA A 154 7.83 -3.04 0.40
CA ALA A 154 6.64 -3.88 0.37
C ALA A 154 5.44 -3.11 -0.18
N PHE A 155 4.58 -3.82 -0.92
CA PHE A 155 3.34 -3.25 -1.45
C PHE A 155 2.17 -4.18 -1.20
N ILE A 156 1.01 -3.59 -0.90
CA ILE A 156 -0.28 -4.27 -0.98
C ILE A 156 -1.06 -3.66 -2.15
N VAL A 157 -1.47 -4.51 -3.09
CA VAL A 157 -2.32 -4.12 -4.22
C VAL A 157 -3.74 -4.62 -3.96
N ILE A 158 -4.69 -3.69 -3.94
CA ILE A 158 -6.08 -3.95 -3.58
C ILE A 158 -6.96 -3.72 -4.81
N LEU A 159 -7.71 -4.73 -5.18
CA LEU A 159 -8.58 -4.73 -6.37
C LEU A 159 -9.93 -5.33 -6.02
N PRO A 160 -11.06 -4.71 -6.39
CA PRO A 160 -12.38 -5.31 -6.22
C PRO A 160 -12.56 -6.47 -7.20
N ALA A 161 -12.63 -7.69 -6.69
CA ALA A 161 -12.77 -8.89 -7.52
C ALA A 161 -13.90 -8.83 -8.56
N PRO A 162 -15.10 -8.26 -8.27
CA PRO A 162 -16.16 -8.14 -9.25
C PRO A 162 -15.85 -7.22 -10.43
N ALA A 163 -14.83 -6.36 -10.31
CA ALA A 163 -14.44 -5.44 -11.38
C ALA A 163 -13.42 -6.03 -12.36
N LEU A 164 -12.91 -7.23 -12.07
CA LEU A 164 -11.89 -7.89 -12.88
C LEU A 164 -12.51 -8.92 -13.81
N THR A 165 -12.10 -8.90 -15.07
CA THR A 165 -12.27 -10.10 -15.91
C THR A 165 -11.25 -11.16 -15.50
N ALA A 166 -11.55 -12.44 -15.76
CA ALA A 166 -10.63 -13.53 -15.43
C ALA A 166 -9.24 -13.36 -16.08
N SER A 167 -9.18 -12.85 -17.30
CA SER A 167 -7.93 -12.57 -18.02
C SER A 167 -7.15 -11.42 -17.38
N GLN A 168 -7.81 -10.34 -16.96
CA GLN A 168 -7.17 -9.21 -16.27
C GLN A 168 -6.61 -9.64 -14.91
N GLY A 169 -7.40 -10.36 -14.11
CA GLY A 169 -6.95 -10.88 -12.82
C GLY A 169 -5.70 -11.75 -12.98
N THR A 170 -5.72 -12.69 -13.93
CA THR A 170 -4.56 -13.54 -14.22
C THR A 170 -3.33 -12.75 -14.66
N ALA A 171 -3.50 -11.74 -15.53
CA ALA A 171 -2.39 -10.92 -16.02
C ALA A 171 -1.75 -10.10 -14.88
N ILE A 172 -2.57 -9.49 -14.02
CA ILE A 172 -2.10 -8.70 -12.87
C ILE A 172 -1.33 -9.59 -11.89
N ILE A 173 -1.92 -10.72 -11.48
CA ILE A 173 -1.27 -11.65 -10.53
C ILE A 173 0.08 -12.13 -11.09
N ARG A 174 0.14 -12.60 -12.33
CA ARG A 174 1.39 -13.04 -12.95
C ARG A 174 2.45 -11.95 -12.99
N THR A 175 2.05 -10.70 -13.25
CA THR A 175 2.98 -9.57 -13.29
C THR A 175 3.53 -9.27 -11.91
N LEU A 176 2.69 -9.23 -10.89
CA LEU A 176 3.10 -9.00 -9.49
C LEU A 176 4.00 -10.15 -8.97
N GLU A 177 3.69 -11.40 -9.32
CA GLU A 177 4.55 -12.55 -8.98
C GLU A 177 5.94 -12.45 -9.60
N ARG A 178 6.05 -11.97 -10.84
CA ARG A 178 7.36 -11.74 -11.48
C ARG A 178 8.12 -10.60 -10.81
N MET A 179 7.45 -9.48 -10.52
CA MET A 179 8.06 -8.34 -9.84
C MET A 179 8.59 -8.72 -8.45
N SER A 180 7.85 -9.53 -7.72
CA SER A 180 8.26 -9.99 -6.38
C SER A 180 9.33 -11.10 -6.40
N GLY A 181 9.80 -11.51 -7.57
CA GLY A 181 10.77 -12.59 -7.72
C GLY A 181 10.21 -13.99 -7.39
N ARG A 182 8.90 -14.12 -7.22
CA ARG A 182 8.25 -15.41 -6.92
C ARG A 182 8.11 -16.32 -8.15
N ARG A 183 8.28 -15.78 -9.35
CA ARG A 183 8.39 -16.54 -10.60
C ARG A 183 9.68 -16.15 -11.31
N ASN A 184 10.42 -17.15 -11.76
CA ASN A 184 11.56 -16.89 -12.64
C ASN A 184 11.06 -16.10 -13.86
N PRO A 185 11.72 -14.99 -14.22
CA PRO A 185 11.56 -14.45 -15.57
C PRO A 185 11.99 -15.54 -16.54
N LEU A 186 11.22 -15.76 -17.58
CA LEU A 186 11.56 -16.71 -18.64
C LEU A 186 12.91 -16.37 -19.25
#